data_efb301a399b3ca014387da3fade6377a
#
_entry.id   efb301a399b3ca014387da3fade6377a
#
_cell.length_a   1.000
_cell.length_b   1.000
_cell.length_c   1.000
_cell.angle_alpha   90.00
_cell.angle_beta   90.00
_cell.angle_gamma   90.00
#
_symmetry.space_group_name_H-M   'P 1'
#
loop_
_entity.id
_entity.type
_entity.pdbx_description
1 polymer ?
#
loop_
_entity_poly.entity_id
_entity_poly.type
_entity_poly.pdbx_seq_one_letter_code
_entity_poly.pdbx_strand_id
1 'polypeptide(L)'
;GLGTQVKGHNERRFSVPWSPPAPRMREYVQAVKAIWNCWKNGEKLDFKGDHYTHTLMTPMFTPPPMDADLPPIYVSGLGPGMARIAGEVADGLLLHPMCSLPYIKEIILPAVKEGAAKANRDPKECELLWGGFIATGETEEELAKAKRDIAARISFYASTRTYKPALDFHGWGDVNTQLHELS
;
A
#
# COMPACT_ATOMS: atom_id res chain seq x y z
N GLY A 1 3.26 7.98 -3.38
CA GLY A 1 2.80 6.71 -2.79
C GLY A 1 2.28 6.90 -1.38
N LEU A 2 1.24 6.17 -1.01
CA LEU A 2 0.62 6.19 0.30
C LEU A 2 0.75 4.80 0.96
N GLY A 3 1.09 4.77 2.26
CA GLY A 3 1.22 3.53 3.02
C GLY A 3 0.67 3.68 4.43
N THR A 4 0.12 2.60 4.97
CA THR A 4 -0.54 2.61 6.29
C THR A 4 0.41 2.38 7.46
N GLN A 5 1.63 1.94 7.20
CA GLN A 5 2.54 1.40 8.21
C GLN A 5 1.94 0.23 8.99
N VAL A 6 2.74 -0.39 9.84
CA VAL A 6 2.29 -1.45 10.75
C VAL A 6 1.91 -0.86 12.12
N LYS A 7 1.05 -1.56 12.85
CA LYS A 7 0.52 -1.13 14.15
C LYS A 7 1.61 -0.66 15.12
N GLY A 8 2.68 -1.44 15.27
CA GLY A 8 3.77 -1.11 16.20
C GLY A 8 4.46 0.23 15.88
N HIS A 9 4.66 0.54 14.59
CA HIS A 9 5.22 1.82 14.19
C HIS A 9 4.24 2.97 14.44
N ASN A 10 2.96 2.79 14.11
CA ASN A 10 1.97 3.84 14.34
C ASN A 10 1.88 4.19 15.83
N GLU A 11 1.68 3.21 16.70
CA GLU A 11 1.43 3.46 18.11
C GLU A 11 2.70 3.82 18.89
N ARG A 12 3.80 3.08 18.68
CA ARG A 12 5.00 3.20 19.54
C ARG A 12 6.04 4.18 19.00
N ARG A 13 6.06 4.42 17.67
CA ARG A 13 7.05 5.32 17.06
C ARG A 13 6.47 6.67 16.70
N PHE A 14 5.23 6.70 16.18
CA PHE A 14 4.61 7.92 15.69
C PHE A 14 3.53 8.48 16.63
N SER A 15 3.19 7.75 17.69
CA SER A 15 2.12 8.14 18.64
C SER A 15 0.76 8.38 17.96
N VAL A 16 0.47 7.58 16.92
CA VAL A 16 -0.79 7.66 16.17
C VAL A 16 -1.66 6.45 16.56
N PRO A 17 -2.89 6.67 17.02
CA PRO A 17 -3.81 5.58 17.33
C PRO A 17 -4.03 4.65 16.14
N TRP A 18 -4.01 3.35 16.39
CA TRP A 18 -4.28 2.38 15.35
C TRP A 18 -5.77 2.33 15.01
N SER A 19 -6.07 2.28 13.74
CA SER A 19 -7.40 1.97 13.22
C SER A 19 -7.28 1.00 12.04
N PRO A 20 -8.36 0.28 11.65
CA PRO A 20 -8.33 -0.62 10.51
C PRO A 20 -7.76 0.09 9.26
N PRO A 21 -6.65 -0.41 8.68
CA PRO A 21 -5.89 0.35 7.69
C PRO A 21 -6.62 0.49 6.36
N ALA A 22 -7.34 -0.53 5.91
CA ALA A 22 -7.97 -0.53 4.60
C ALA A 22 -9.13 0.49 4.49
N PRO A 23 -10.12 0.52 5.37
CA PRO A 23 -11.18 1.54 5.34
C PRO A 23 -10.62 2.96 5.44
N ARG A 24 -9.67 3.19 6.35
CA ARG A 24 -9.05 4.50 6.51
C ARG A 24 -8.27 4.93 5.27
N MET A 25 -7.52 4.05 4.62
CA MET A 25 -6.80 4.37 3.39
C MET A 25 -7.76 4.67 2.23
N ARG A 26 -8.86 3.92 2.13
CA ARG A 26 -9.92 4.18 1.16
C ARG A 26 -10.41 5.63 1.26
N GLU A 27 -10.82 6.04 2.45
CA GLU A 27 -11.28 7.41 2.69
C GLU A 27 -10.19 8.45 2.49
N TYR A 28 -8.94 8.14 2.90
CA TYR A 28 -7.81 9.06 2.69
C TYR A 28 -7.62 9.35 1.20
N VAL A 29 -7.62 8.33 0.34
CA VAL A 29 -7.51 8.51 -1.12
C VAL A 29 -8.70 9.32 -1.65
N GLN A 30 -9.92 9.01 -1.23
CA GLN A 30 -11.13 9.72 -1.65
C GLN A 30 -11.11 11.18 -1.20
N ALA A 31 -10.66 11.46 0.03
CA ALA A 31 -10.53 12.82 0.56
C ALA A 31 -9.51 13.63 -0.24
N VAL A 32 -8.34 13.05 -0.56
CA VAL A 32 -7.34 13.70 -1.41
C VAL A 32 -7.92 14.01 -2.79
N LYS A 33 -8.60 13.05 -3.42
CA LYS A 33 -9.26 13.26 -4.72
C LYS A 33 -10.33 14.36 -4.66
N ALA A 34 -11.12 14.43 -3.59
CA ALA A 34 -12.11 15.48 -3.39
C ALA A 34 -11.47 16.87 -3.25
N ILE A 35 -10.36 16.99 -2.51
CA ILE A 35 -9.60 18.24 -2.40
C ILE A 35 -9.04 18.65 -3.76
N TRP A 36 -8.44 17.72 -4.50
CA TRP A 36 -7.89 17.99 -5.83
C TRP A 36 -8.96 18.38 -6.85
N ASN A 37 -10.14 17.74 -6.82
CA ASN A 37 -11.27 18.14 -7.67
C ASN A 37 -11.77 19.55 -7.34
N CYS A 38 -11.81 19.90 -6.05
CA CYS A 38 -12.13 21.26 -5.63
C CYS A 38 -11.15 22.27 -6.25
N TRP A 39 -9.85 21.98 -6.22
CA TRP A 39 -8.83 22.87 -6.80
C TRP A 39 -8.85 22.93 -8.32
N LYS A 40 -8.99 21.77 -8.98
CA LYS A 40 -8.93 21.69 -10.46
C LYS A 40 -10.21 22.18 -11.13
N ASN A 41 -11.36 21.82 -10.59
CA ASN A 41 -12.67 22.02 -11.22
C ASN A 41 -13.50 23.14 -10.58
N GLY A 42 -13.03 23.73 -9.47
CA GLY A 42 -13.80 24.72 -8.71
C GLY A 42 -15.02 24.13 -7.97
N GLU A 43 -15.07 22.83 -7.80
CA GLU A 43 -16.15 22.16 -7.09
C GLU A 43 -16.15 22.52 -5.60
N LYS A 44 -17.33 22.55 -4.96
CA LYS A 44 -17.40 22.75 -3.52
C LYS A 44 -16.80 21.54 -2.81
N LEU A 45 -15.87 21.80 -1.88
CA LEU A 45 -15.36 20.74 -1.02
C LEU A 45 -16.43 20.33 0.01
N ASP A 46 -16.93 19.11 -0.09
CA ASP A 46 -17.92 18.53 0.85
C ASP A 46 -17.68 17.02 0.99
N PHE A 47 -16.51 16.65 1.49
CA PHE A 47 -16.16 15.28 1.82
C PHE A 47 -16.49 14.96 3.27
N LYS A 48 -17.31 13.92 3.50
CA LYS A 48 -17.71 13.43 4.82
C LYS A 48 -17.59 11.91 4.85
N GLY A 49 -16.68 11.42 5.66
CA GLY A 49 -16.45 10.00 5.90
C GLY A 49 -16.41 9.69 7.40
N ASP A 50 -16.11 8.44 7.72
CA ASP A 50 -15.99 7.98 9.12
C ASP A 50 -14.67 8.39 9.75
N HIS A 51 -13.62 8.57 8.94
CA HIS A 51 -12.27 8.92 9.38
C HIS A 51 -11.88 10.36 9.07
N TYR A 52 -12.41 10.95 7.99
CA TYR A 52 -12.03 12.27 7.50
C TYR A 52 -13.25 13.10 7.13
N THR A 53 -13.22 14.37 7.49
CA THR A 53 -14.24 15.36 7.08
C THR A 53 -13.54 16.62 6.60
N HIS A 54 -13.78 16.99 5.34
CA HIS A 54 -13.23 18.20 4.71
C HIS A 54 -14.36 18.95 4.02
N THR A 55 -14.80 20.07 4.62
CA THR A 55 -15.95 20.84 4.14
C THR A 55 -15.65 22.33 3.96
N LEU A 56 -14.41 22.73 4.17
CA LEU A 56 -13.96 24.11 4.04
C LEU A 56 -12.78 24.23 3.10
N MET A 57 -12.95 25.02 2.05
CA MET A 57 -11.88 25.49 1.17
C MET A 57 -12.12 26.97 0.88
N THR A 58 -11.20 27.82 1.33
CA THR A 58 -11.32 29.27 1.10
C THR A 58 -10.41 29.69 -0.05
N PRO A 59 -10.70 30.80 -0.76
CA PRO A 59 -9.87 31.28 -1.87
C PRO A 59 -8.39 31.46 -1.49
N MET A 60 -8.10 31.83 -0.25
CA MET A 60 -6.72 32.04 0.24
C MET A 60 -5.92 30.72 0.27
N PHE A 61 -6.55 29.58 0.45
CA PHE A 61 -5.93 28.26 0.49
C PHE A 61 -6.13 27.45 -0.80
N THR A 62 -6.78 28.04 -1.79
CA THR A 62 -6.94 27.44 -3.11
C THR A 62 -5.74 27.82 -3.95
N PRO A 63 -4.97 26.85 -4.51
CA PRO A 63 -3.87 27.17 -5.39
C PRO A 63 -4.39 27.84 -6.67
N PRO A 64 -3.55 28.59 -7.41
CA PRO A 64 -3.93 29.10 -8.71
C PRO A 64 -4.28 27.94 -9.64
N PRO A 65 -5.11 28.17 -10.68
CA PRO A 65 -5.47 27.14 -11.67
C PRO A 65 -4.21 26.44 -12.21
N MET A 66 -4.25 25.13 -12.27
CA MET A 66 -3.16 24.30 -12.81
C MET A 66 -3.63 23.63 -14.10
N ASP A 67 -2.88 23.82 -15.17
CA ASP A 67 -3.12 23.15 -16.46
C ASP A 67 -2.60 21.71 -16.46
N ALA A 68 -1.82 21.33 -15.46
CA ALA A 68 -1.27 19.97 -15.32
C ALA A 68 -2.33 18.96 -14.89
N ASP A 69 -2.15 17.72 -15.32
CA ASP A 69 -2.95 16.61 -14.81
C ASP A 69 -2.64 16.32 -13.34
N LEU A 70 -3.66 15.87 -12.64
CA LEU A 70 -3.50 15.46 -11.24
C LEU A 70 -2.56 14.24 -11.16
N PRO A 71 -1.63 14.22 -10.19
CA PRO A 71 -0.71 13.10 -10.05
C PRO A 71 -1.47 11.83 -9.68
N PRO A 72 -1.08 10.66 -10.22
CA PRO A 72 -1.69 9.40 -9.86
C PRO A 72 -1.40 9.03 -8.39
N ILE A 73 -2.36 8.42 -7.72
CA ILE A 73 -2.25 7.97 -6.33
C ILE A 73 -1.98 6.48 -6.32
N TYR A 74 -0.80 6.09 -5.81
CA TYR A 74 -0.43 4.71 -5.55
C TYR A 74 -0.52 4.41 -4.06
N VAL A 75 -1.18 3.30 -3.72
CA VAL A 75 -1.17 2.78 -2.35
C VAL A 75 -0.22 1.59 -2.25
N SER A 76 0.43 1.42 -1.13
CA SER A 76 1.31 0.27 -0.91
C SER A 76 0.62 -0.78 -0.04
N GLY A 77 0.84 -2.04 -0.38
CA GLY A 77 0.25 -3.15 0.36
C GLY A 77 0.87 -4.50 0.03
N LEU A 78 0.62 -5.45 0.92
CA LEU A 78 1.00 -6.85 0.74
C LEU A 78 -0.24 -7.76 0.76
N GLY A 79 -1.26 -7.38 1.51
CA GLY A 79 -2.43 -8.22 1.71
C GLY A 79 -3.63 -7.87 0.81
N PRO A 80 -4.61 -8.79 0.70
CA PRO A 80 -5.79 -8.60 -0.17
C PRO A 80 -6.65 -7.41 0.22
N GLY A 81 -6.64 -6.98 1.49
CA GLY A 81 -7.39 -5.80 1.94
C GLY A 81 -6.93 -4.52 1.25
N MET A 82 -5.62 -4.26 1.22
CA MET A 82 -5.07 -3.10 0.52
C MET A 82 -5.16 -3.23 -1.01
N ALA A 83 -5.00 -4.45 -1.54
CA ALA A 83 -5.17 -4.72 -2.97
C ALA A 83 -6.61 -4.40 -3.43
N ARG A 84 -7.61 -4.76 -2.62
CA ARG A 84 -9.02 -4.43 -2.88
C ARG A 84 -9.23 -2.92 -2.90
N ILE A 85 -8.70 -2.19 -1.91
CA ILE A 85 -8.77 -0.72 -1.86
C ILE A 85 -8.06 -0.09 -3.06
N ALA A 86 -6.90 -0.60 -3.47
CA ALA A 86 -6.22 -0.10 -4.65
C ALA A 86 -7.10 -0.19 -5.90
N GLY A 87 -7.71 -1.35 -6.14
CA GLY A 87 -8.65 -1.54 -7.25
C GLY A 87 -9.88 -0.62 -7.16
N GLU A 88 -10.38 -0.35 -5.95
CA GLU A 88 -11.57 0.48 -5.73
C GLU A 88 -11.30 1.97 -5.96
N VAL A 89 -10.21 2.53 -5.44
CA VAL A 89 -10.05 4.00 -5.36
C VAL A 89 -8.69 4.55 -5.82
N ALA A 90 -7.66 3.71 -5.99
CA ALA A 90 -6.32 4.18 -6.34
C ALA A 90 -6.01 4.02 -7.83
N ASP A 91 -4.95 4.67 -8.29
CA ASP A 91 -4.47 4.59 -9.66
C ASP A 91 -3.38 3.50 -9.79
N GLY A 92 -2.86 3.03 -8.66
CA GLY A 92 -1.94 1.90 -8.66
C GLY A 92 -1.69 1.30 -7.28
N LEU A 93 -1.09 0.11 -7.30
CA LEU A 93 -0.69 -0.68 -6.14
C LEU A 93 0.82 -0.96 -6.19
N LEU A 94 1.53 -0.45 -5.19
CA LEU A 94 2.93 -0.78 -4.91
C LEU A 94 2.99 -2.04 -4.07
N LEU A 95 3.41 -3.15 -4.67
CA LEU A 95 3.52 -4.42 -3.99
C LEU A 95 4.82 -4.50 -3.18
N HIS A 96 4.71 -5.06 -1.98
CA HIS A 96 5.88 -5.30 -1.16
C HIS A 96 6.77 -6.39 -1.80
N PRO A 97 8.13 -6.29 -1.72
CA PRO A 97 9.05 -7.29 -2.28
C PRO A 97 8.86 -8.73 -1.77
N MET A 98 8.16 -8.91 -0.65
CA MET A 98 7.76 -10.24 -0.13
C MET A 98 6.61 -10.89 -0.91
N CYS A 99 5.96 -10.19 -1.83
CA CYS A 99 4.96 -10.79 -2.72
C CYS A 99 5.65 -11.66 -3.77
N SER A 100 5.40 -12.95 -3.73
CA SER A 100 5.82 -13.86 -4.80
C SER A 100 4.87 -13.78 -6.00
N LEU A 101 5.33 -14.21 -7.18
CA LEU A 101 4.49 -14.23 -8.37
C LEU A 101 3.23 -15.12 -8.21
N PRO A 102 3.28 -16.33 -7.60
CA PRO A 102 2.07 -17.09 -7.29
C PRO A 102 1.12 -16.32 -6.37
N TYR A 103 1.62 -15.72 -5.29
CA TYR A 103 0.81 -14.93 -4.36
C TYR A 103 0.13 -13.74 -5.06
N ILE A 104 0.85 -13.05 -5.96
CA ILE A 104 0.27 -11.97 -6.76
C ILE A 104 -0.88 -12.50 -7.62
N LYS A 105 -0.69 -13.62 -8.32
CA LYS A 105 -1.68 -14.16 -9.24
C LYS A 105 -2.93 -14.68 -8.53
N GLU A 106 -2.76 -15.35 -7.39
CA GLU A 106 -3.84 -16.07 -6.71
C GLU A 106 -4.55 -15.24 -5.63
N ILE A 107 -3.87 -14.24 -5.05
CA ILE A 107 -4.42 -13.43 -3.95
C ILE A 107 -4.60 -11.98 -4.35
N ILE A 108 -3.56 -11.35 -4.89
CA ILE A 108 -3.56 -9.90 -5.10
C ILE A 108 -4.43 -9.52 -6.30
N LEU A 109 -4.22 -10.14 -7.46
CA LEU A 109 -4.99 -9.81 -8.67
C LEU A 109 -6.50 -10.03 -8.51
N PRO A 110 -6.99 -11.15 -7.91
CA PRO A 110 -8.41 -11.28 -7.60
C PRO A 110 -8.95 -10.18 -6.70
N ALA A 111 -8.18 -9.79 -5.67
CA ALA A 111 -8.60 -8.72 -4.76
C ALA A 111 -8.67 -7.34 -5.45
N VAL A 112 -7.73 -7.03 -6.34
CA VAL A 112 -7.80 -5.81 -7.17
C VAL A 112 -9.05 -5.82 -8.05
N LYS A 113 -9.35 -6.95 -8.71
CA LYS A 113 -10.56 -7.11 -9.54
C LYS A 113 -11.84 -6.92 -8.74
N GLU A 114 -11.90 -7.49 -7.53
CA GLU A 114 -13.04 -7.33 -6.62
C GLU A 114 -13.25 -5.85 -6.25
N GLY A 115 -12.18 -5.14 -5.91
CA GLY A 115 -12.24 -3.72 -5.59
C GLY A 115 -12.68 -2.86 -6.78
N ALA A 116 -12.13 -3.11 -7.96
CA ALA A 116 -12.48 -2.42 -9.19
C ALA A 116 -13.97 -2.63 -9.55
N ALA A 117 -14.45 -3.87 -9.46
CA ALA A 117 -15.84 -4.21 -9.71
C ALA A 117 -16.81 -3.47 -8.76
N LYS A 118 -16.45 -3.31 -7.49
CA LYS A 118 -17.23 -2.57 -6.50
C LYS A 118 -17.38 -1.08 -6.87
N ALA A 119 -16.39 -0.51 -7.54
CA ALA A 119 -16.39 0.87 -8.00
C ALA A 119 -16.79 1.04 -9.48
N ASN A 120 -17.24 -0.03 -10.15
CA ASN A 120 -17.54 -0.06 -11.59
C ASN A 120 -16.37 0.43 -12.46
N ARG A 121 -15.13 0.07 -12.07
CA ARG A 121 -13.89 0.40 -12.78
C ARG A 121 -13.35 -0.81 -13.55
N ASP A 122 -12.60 -0.56 -14.62
CA ASP A 122 -11.75 -1.61 -15.22
C ASP A 122 -10.57 -1.87 -14.26
N PRO A 123 -10.32 -3.14 -13.83
CA PRO A 123 -9.17 -3.46 -13.00
C PRO A 123 -7.83 -3.10 -13.63
N LYS A 124 -7.75 -2.92 -14.95
CA LYS A 124 -6.55 -2.46 -15.66
C LYS A 124 -6.20 -0.98 -15.39
N GLU A 125 -7.15 -0.20 -14.88
CA GLU A 125 -6.90 1.18 -14.45
C GLU A 125 -6.06 1.25 -13.17
N CYS A 126 -5.90 0.14 -12.44
CA CYS A 126 -5.03 0.04 -11.29
C CYS A 126 -3.69 -0.59 -11.72
N GLU A 127 -2.68 0.25 -11.90
CA GLU A 127 -1.34 -0.21 -12.24
C GLU A 127 -0.71 -1.00 -11.09
N LEU A 128 -0.08 -2.15 -11.41
CA LEU A 128 0.66 -2.91 -10.40
C LEU A 128 2.17 -2.70 -10.58
N LEU A 129 2.78 -2.12 -9.58
CA LEU A 129 4.24 -1.97 -9.49
C LEU A 129 4.78 -3.02 -8.51
N TRP A 130 5.66 -3.87 -9.02
CA TRP A 130 6.29 -4.92 -8.24
C TRP A 130 7.78 -5.02 -8.54
N GLY A 131 8.56 -5.18 -7.50
CA GLY A 131 9.99 -5.47 -7.57
C GLY A 131 10.39 -6.43 -6.47
N GLY A 132 11.24 -7.38 -6.79
CA GLY A 132 11.81 -8.32 -5.83
C GLY A 132 13.11 -7.79 -5.20
N PHE A 133 13.67 -8.60 -4.30
CA PHE A 133 15.04 -8.43 -3.85
C PHE A 133 15.99 -8.98 -4.92
N ILE A 134 16.98 -8.19 -5.30
CA ILE A 134 17.96 -8.55 -6.32
C ILE A 134 19.35 -8.56 -5.67
N ALA A 135 20.03 -9.71 -5.73
CA ALA A 135 21.42 -9.83 -5.32
C ALA A 135 22.33 -9.75 -6.56
N THR A 136 23.27 -8.84 -6.53
CA THR A 136 24.28 -8.68 -7.59
C THR A 136 25.67 -8.59 -6.96
N GLY A 137 26.70 -8.96 -7.73
CA GLY A 137 28.11 -8.84 -7.36
C GLY A 137 28.99 -9.12 -8.58
N GLU A 138 30.12 -8.48 -8.68
CA GLU A 138 31.09 -8.71 -9.74
C GLU A 138 31.93 -9.98 -9.46
N THR A 139 32.02 -10.36 -8.18
CA THR A 139 32.71 -11.57 -7.72
C THR A 139 31.78 -12.50 -6.97
N GLU A 140 32.12 -13.77 -6.85
CA GLU A 140 31.39 -14.76 -6.06
C GLU A 140 31.29 -14.36 -4.57
N GLU A 141 32.32 -13.72 -4.04
CA GLU A 141 32.34 -13.25 -2.65
C GLU A 141 31.33 -12.10 -2.44
N GLU A 142 31.28 -11.13 -3.35
CA GLU A 142 30.33 -10.02 -3.33
C GLU A 142 28.90 -10.53 -3.51
N LEU A 143 28.68 -11.45 -4.44
CA LEU A 143 27.38 -12.06 -4.63
C LEU A 143 26.92 -12.83 -3.39
N ALA A 144 27.81 -13.59 -2.76
CA ALA A 144 27.52 -14.30 -1.53
C ALA A 144 27.19 -13.34 -0.36
N LYS A 145 27.90 -12.21 -0.28
CA LYS A 145 27.60 -11.15 0.70
C LYS A 145 26.23 -10.53 0.43
N ALA A 146 25.95 -10.15 -0.82
CA ALA A 146 24.65 -9.56 -1.20
C ALA A 146 23.48 -10.51 -0.89
N LYS A 147 23.62 -11.81 -1.14
CA LYS A 147 22.64 -12.83 -0.77
C LYS A 147 22.40 -12.89 0.74
N ARG A 148 23.46 -12.84 1.57
CA ARG A 148 23.32 -12.81 3.04
C ARG A 148 22.61 -11.55 3.52
N ASP A 149 22.95 -10.39 2.97
CA ASP A 149 22.33 -9.12 3.33
C ASP A 149 20.82 -9.09 2.97
N ILE A 150 20.47 -9.66 1.82
CA ILE A 150 19.06 -9.83 1.42
C ILE A 150 18.34 -10.85 2.33
N ALA A 151 18.96 -11.97 2.64
CA ALA A 151 18.38 -12.96 3.55
C ALA A 151 18.08 -12.37 4.93
N ALA A 152 19.00 -11.57 5.48
CA ALA A 152 18.79 -10.85 6.74
C ALA A 152 17.60 -9.88 6.64
N ARG A 153 17.47 -9.15 5.54
CA ARG A 153 16.35 -8.24 5.30
C ARG A 153 15.03 -8.98 5.17
N ILE A 154 15.00 -10.09 4.45
CA ILE A 154 13.82 -10.95 4.33
C ILE A 154 13.41 -11.50 5.70
N SER A 155 14.38 -11.96 6.51
CA SER A 155 14.12 -12.45 7.87
C SER A 155 13.50 -11.37 8.76
N PHE A 156 14.00 -10.14 8.68
CA PHE A 156 13.43 -8.99 9.39
C PHE A 156 11.96 -8.75 9.00
N TYR A 157 11.62 -8.74 7.71
CA TYR A 157 10.23 -8.62 7.30
C TYR A 157 9.41 -9.84 7.72
N ALA A 158 9.95 -11.04 7.53
CA ALA A 158 9.28 -12.29 7.86
C ALA A 158 9.01 -12.45 9.38
N SER A 159 9.74 -11.78 10.26
CA SER A 159 9.47 -11.75 11.71
C SER A 159 8.22 -10.93 12.07
N THR A 160 7.78 -10.03 11.18
CA THR A 160 6.64 -9.16 11.44
C THR A 160 5.32 -9.89 11.18
N ARG A 161 4.43 -9.94 12.17
CA ARG A 161 3.14 -10.66 12.10
C ARG A 161 2.26 -10.26 10.91
N THR A 162 2.34 -9.02 10.48
CA THR A 162 1.56 -8.50 9.33
C THR A 162 1.90 -9.22 8.02
N TYR A 163 3.11 -9.80 7.90
CA TYR A 163 3.55 -10.52 6.71
C TYR A 163 3.25 -12.03 6.76
N LYS A 164 2.81 -12.53 7.92
CA LYS A 164 2.50 -13.97 8.11
C LYS A 164 1.56 -14.54 7.03
N PRO A 165 0.46 -13.87 6.62
CA PRO A 165 -0.43 -14.43 5.59
C PRO A 165 0.25 -14.74 4.25
N ALA A 166 1.26 -13.96 3.84
CA ALA A 166 2.03 -14.24 2.64
C ALA A 166 2.95 -15.46 2.82
N LEU A 167 3.45 -15.69 4.02
CA LEU A 167 4.24 -16.87 4.36
C LEU A 167 3.33 -18.11 4.49
N ASP A 168 2.16 -17.98 5.10
CA ASP A 168 1.16 -19.06 5.22
C ASP A 168 0.74 -19.58 3.84
N PHE A 169 0.59 -18.70 2.86
CA PHE A 169 0.28 -19.07 1.48
C PHE A 169 1.29 -20.05 0.88
N HIS A 170 2.55 -19.96 1.29
CA HIS A 170 3.64 -20.84 0.86
C HIS A 170 3.88 -22.03 1.81
N GLY A 171 3.08 -22.20 2.85
CA GLY A 171 3.33 -23.20 3.87
C GLY A 171 4.47 -22.85 4.83
N TRP A 172 4.90 -21.58 4.88
CA TRP A 172 6.03 -21.11 5.71
C TRP A 172 5.58 -20.34 6.95
N GLY A 173 4.36 -20.55 7.40
CA GLY A 173 3.81 -19.84 8.57
C GLY A 173 4.59 -20.04 9.86
N ASP A 174 5.16 -21.23 10.05
CA ASP A 174 6.00 -21.54 11.22
C ASP A 174 7.30 -20.71 11.24
N VAL A 175 7.85 -20.39 10.06
CA VAL A 175 9.03 -19.52 9.95
C VAL A 175 8.74 -18.13 10.50
N ASN A 176 7.55 -17.57 10.25
CA ASN A 176 7.16 -16.28 10.84
C ASN A 176 7.14 -16.36 12.38
N THR A 177 6.59 -17.43 12.94
CA THR A 177 6.50 -17.61 14.39
C THR A 177 7.91 -17.69 15.02
N GLN A 178 8.79 -18.52 14.45
CA GLN A 178 10.16 -18.68 14.92
C GLN A 178 10.96 -17.36 14.84
N LEU A 179 10.88 -16.66 13.70
CA LEU A 179 11.59 -15.39 13.52
C LEU A 179 11.04 -14.30 14.45
N HIS A 180 9.74 -14.31 14.75
CA HIS A 180 9.13 -13.35 15.66
C HIS A 180 9.58 -13.55 17.11
N GLU A 181 9.80 -14.78 17.53
CA GLU A 181 10.31 -15.11 18.88
C GLU A 181 11.78 -14.72 19.06
N LEU A 182 12.54 -14.67 17.96
CA LEU A 182 13.95 -14.28 17.97
C LEU A 182 14.19 -12.76 17.82
N SER A 183 13.14 -11.98 17.52
CA SER A 183 13.20 -10.53 17.26
C SER A 183 12.69 -9.69 18.44
#